data_ed409e6bd62b420737e09288a1058cdb
#
_entry.id   ed409e6bd62b420737e09288a1058cdb
#
_cell.length_a   1.000
_cell.length_b   1.000
_cell.length_c   1.000
_cell.angle_alpha   90.00
_cell.angle_beta   90.00
_cell.angle_gamma   90.00
#
_symmetry.space_group_name_H-M   'P 1'
#
loop_
_entity.id
_entity.type
_entity.pdbx_description
1 polymer ?
#
loop_
_entity_poly.entity_id
_entity_poly.type
_entity_poly.pdbx_seq_one_letter_code
_entity_poly.pdbx_strand_id
1 'polypeptide(L)'
;MGSSLTQYQLLQGILIGSAGNYVAKLASQYWPSNDAFATAATAFLTAHSISGITLKEPTGINPANTATPSALIQLGELAMANPTIADIVRQTSVTLPGAGVVENTNDLLADAGVVGIKTGSLSAYSLLVAKDVTIDGVTVRLYAAALEQTSHANRDAAARALLTELQADVVASPALTSGTTVATVTTVWGATTSLVTSGDLSVLGWNGSIPSVAAQFDLGAARDAGDTVGTVTANGPLNTSTAKVTLSAPLVDPSPWWRLTHPLQLLGAR
;
A
#
# COMPACT_ATOMS: atom_id res chain seq x y z
N MET A 1 18.51 -37.25 12.05
CA MET A 1 19.58 -36.22 12.12
C MET A 1 20.33 -36.24 10.78
N GLY A 2 20.60 -35.10 10.16
CA GLY A 2 21.41 -35.01 8.96
C GLY A 2 20.69 -34.61 7.67
N SER A 3 19.45 -34.09 7.71
CA SER A 3 18.83 -33.47 6.52
C SER A 3 19.44 -32.08 6.24
N SER A 4 19.83 -31.86 4.99
CA SER A 4 20.21 -30.52 4.54
C SER A 4 18.94 -29.73 4.14
N LEU A 5 18.87 -28.45 4.52
CA LEU A 5 17.81 -27.54 4.14
C LEU A 5 18.40 -26.39 3.33
N THR A 6 17.70 -25.95 2.30
CA THR A 6 18.02 -24.71 1.62
C THR A 6 17.68 -23.50 2.51
N GLN A 7 18.24 -22.33 2.20
CA GLN A 7 17.89 -21.09 2.90
C GLN A 7 16.38 -20.82 2.83
N TYR A 8 15.75 -21.05 1.69
CA TYR A 8 14.30 -20.90 1.50
C TYR A 8 13.51 -21.83 2.44
N GLN A 9 13.91 -23.09 2.54
CA GLN A 9 13.28 -24.06 3.46
C GLN A 9 13.48 -23.69 4.94
N LEU A 10 14.62 -23.10 5.31
CA LEU A 10 14.82 -22.55 6.65
C LEU A 10 13.85 -21.39 6.91
N LEU A 11 13.70 -20.46 5.93
CA LEU A 11 12.74 -19.36 6.04
C LEU A 11 11.30 -19.87 6.13
N GLN A 12 10.92 -20.87 5.37
CA GLN A 12 9.60 -21.52 5.49
C GLN A 12 9.38 -22.06 6.91
N GLY A 13 10.31 -22.82 7.45
CA GLY A 13 10.18 -23.34 8.81
C GLY A 13 10.11 -22.23 9.88
N ILE A 14 10.81 -21.13 9.68
CA ILE A 14 10.79 -19.96 10.59
C ILE A 14 9.45 -19.22 10.51
N LEU A 15 9.01 -18.90 9.30
CA LEU A 15 7.87 -18.01 9.11
C LEU A 15 6.53 -18.72 9.24
N ILE A 16 6.44 -19.99 8.83
CA ILE A 16 5.25 -20.83 8.91
C ILE A 16 5.13 -21.46 10.29
N GLY A 17 6.16 -22.22 10.71
CA GLY A 17 6.12 -23.05 11.91
C GLY A 17 6.77 -22.43 13.14
N SER A 18 7.28 -21.20 13.07
CA SER A 18 8.00 -20.54 14.17
C SER A 18 9.18 -21.35 14.72
N ALA A 19 9.93 -22.05 13.85
CA ALA A 19 11.03 -22.95 14.24
C ALA A 19 12.25 -22.18 14.77
N GLY A 20 12.32 -21.94 16.08
CA GLY A 20 13.39 -21.20 16.74
C GLY A 20 14.79 -21.76 16.52
N ASN A 21 14.92 -23.10 16.42
CA ASN A 21 16.19 -23.78 16.06
C ASN A 21 16.65 -23.42 14.64
N TYR A 22 15.74 -23.19 13.69
CA TYR A 22 16.08 -22.73 12.33
C TYR A 22 16.51 -21.26 12.35
N VAL A 23 15.82 -20.42 13.15
CA VAL A 23 16.26 -19.03 13.37
C VAL A 23 17.69 -19.01 13.92
N ALA A 24 17.96 -19.74 15.00
CA ALA A 24 19.28 -19.80 15.62
C ALA A 24 20.35 -20.27 14.63
N LYS A 25 20.04 -21.31 13.82
CA LYS A 25 20.95 -21.81 12.79
C LYS A 25 21.21 -20.79 11.70
N LEU A 26 20.19 -20.12 11.19
CA LEU A 26 20.32 -19.10 10.15
C LEU A 26 21.09 -17.89 10.68
N ALA A 27 20.72 -17.37 11.85
CA ALA A 27 21.36 -16.23 12.48
C ALA A 27 22.85 -16.45 12.74
N SER A 28 23.24 -17.65 13.21
CA SER A 28 24.64 -17.97 13.48
C SER A 28 25.55 -17.97 12.24
N GLN A 29 24.99 -17.98 11.04
CA GLN A 29 25.75 -17.87 9.79
C GLN A 29 26.13 -16.44 9.43
N TYR A 30 25.34 -15.45 9.94
CA TYR A 30 25.51 -14.04 9.62
C TYR A 30 26.07 -13.23 10.80
N TRP A 31 25.75 -13.64 12.04
CA TRP A 31 26.14 -12.90 13.24
C TRP A 31 26.81 -13.84 14.24
N PRO A 32 28.03 -13.47 14.71
CA PRO A 32 28.80 -14.30 15.63
C PRO A 32 28.25 -14.30 17.07
N SER A 33 27.36 -13.36 17.40
CA SER A 33 26.75 -13.24 18.75
C SER A 33 25.40 -12.55 18.69
N ASN A 34 24.62 -12.62 19.78
CA ASN A 34 23.39 -11.88 19.96
C ASN A 34 23.62 -10.35 19.91
N ASP A 35 24.73 -9.86 20.45
CA ASP A 35 25.06 -8.44 20.38
C ASP A 35 25.34 -7.98 18.96
N ALA A 36 26.03 -8.78 18.15
CA ALA A 36 26.24 -8.51 16.73
C ALA A 36 24.90 -8.50 15.96
N PHE A 37 23.99 -9.46 16.26
CA PHE A 37 22.63 -9.45 15.72
C PHE A 37 21.86 -8.19 16.13
N ALA A 38 21.85 -7.85 17.45
CA ALA A 38 21.11 -6.70 17.95
C ALA A 38 21.61 -5.37 17.34
N THR A 39 22.92 -5.25 17.13
CA THR A 39 23.54 -4.10 16.44
C THR A 39 23.08 -4.02 14.98
N ALA A 40 23.14 -5.13 14.26
CA ALA A 40 22.71 -5.19 12.86
C ALA A 40 21.20 -4.93 12.71
N ALA A 41 20.38 -5.49 13.60
CA ALA A 41 18.94 -5.27 13.62
C ALA A 41 18.59 -3.80 13.91
N THR A 42 19.27 -3.16 14.86
CA THR A 42 19.09 -1.74 15.16
C THR A 42 19.48 -0.87 13.96
N ALA A 43 20.58 -1.16 13.30
CA ALA A 43 21.00 -0.45 12.09
C ALA A 43 19.98 -0.61 10.95
N PHE A 44 19.44 -1.82 10.75
CA PHE A 44 18.39 -2.10 9.78
C PHE A 44 17.11 -1.29 10.07
N LEU A 45 16.62 -1.31 11.31
CA LEU A 45 15.43 -0.57 11.73
C LEU A 45 15.62 0.95 11.51
N THR A 46 16.79 1.47 11.87
CA THR A 46 17.15 2.89 11.68
C THR A 46 17.17 3.26 10.19
N ALA A 47 17.76 2.43 9.34
CA ALA A 47 17.81 2.66 7.90
C ALA A 47 16.42 2.70 7.24
N HIS A 48 15.44 2.03 7.85
CA HIS A 48 14.04 2.03 7.41
C HIS A 48 13.14 2.97 8.21
N SER A 49 13.71 3.84 9.06
CA SER A 49 12.99 4.80 9.91
C SER A 49 11.96 4.14 10.84
N ILE A 50 12.18 2.88 11.25
CA ILE A 50 11.34 2.15 12.19
C ILE A 50 11.88 2.36 13.61
N SER A 51 11.06 2.95 14.47
CA SER A 51 11.37 3.14 15.90
C SER A 51 10.37 2.40 16.77
N GLY A 52 10.75 2.08 18.00
CA GLY A 52 9.86 1.35 18.94
C GLY A 52 10.00 -0.16 18.90
N ILE A 53 11.08 -0.70 18.31
CA ILE A 53 11.47 -2.11 18.38
C ILE A 53 12.83 -2.21 19.04
N THR A 54 12.94 -3.10 20.02
CA THR A 54 14.21 -3.49 20.66
C THR A 54 14.41 -4.99 20.48
N LEU A 55 15.54 -5.39 19.91
CA LEU A 55 15.90 -6.78 19.70
C LEU A 55 17.22 -7.11 20.45
N LYS A 56 17.20 -8.18 21.22
CA LYS A 56 18.34 -8.70 21.99
C LYS A 56 18.87 -10.02 21.42
N GLU A 57 18.02 -10.76 20.73
CA GLU A 57 18.38 -12.02 20.09
C GLU A 57 17.38 -12.35 18.96
N PRO A 58 17.76 -13.25 18.01
CA PRO A 58 16.98 -13.43 16.79
C PRO A 58 15.77 -14.36 16.92
N THR A 59 15.66 -15.19 17.98
CA THR A 59 14.61 -16.22 18.05
C THR A 59 13.26 -15.69 18.54
N GLY A 60 13.23 -14.51 19.17
CA GLY A 60 12.03 -13.90 19.71
C GLY A 60 11.62 -14.44 21.10
N ILE A 61 12.45 -15.30 21.73
CA ILE A 61 12.13 -15.92 23.02
C ILE A 61 12.51 -15.01 24.19
N ASN A 62 13.53 -14.17 24.03
CA ASN A 62 13.99 -13.30 25.11
C ASN A 62 12.93 -12.21 25.39
N PRO A 63 12.43 -12.09 26.65
CA PRO A 63 11.41 -11.10 27.00
C PRO A 63 11.88 -9.66 26.89
N ALA A 64 13.19 -9.41 26.72
CA ALA A 64 13.73 -8.08 26.41
C ALA A 64 13.63 -7.70 24.92
N ASN A 65 13.18 -8.61 24.06
CA ASN A 65 12.68 -8.26 22.73
C ASN A 65 11.32 -7.59 22.88
N THR A 66 11.22 -6.33 22.53
CA THR A 66 10.00 -5.54 22.69
C THR A 66 9.66 -4.79 21.41
N ALA A 67 8.38 -4.54 21.17
CA ALA A 67 7.93 -3.75 20.04
C ALA A 67 6.61 -3.05 20.36
N THR A 68 6.41 -1.85 19.78
CA THR A 68 5.11 -1.21 19.76
C THR A 68 4.25 -1.75 18.58
N PRO A 69 2.91 -1.74 18.68
CA PRO A 69 2.05 -2.16 17.58
C PRO A 69 2.34 -1.42 16.27
N SER A 70 2.52 -0.09 16.33
CA SER A 70 2.81 0.73 15.15
C SER A 70 4.14 0.36 14.48
N ALA A 71 5.17 0.08 15.27
CA ALA A 71 6.47 -0.34 14.72
C ALA A 71 6.41 -1.73 14.08
N LEU A 72 5.60 -2.64 14.63
CA LEU A 72 5.36 -3.96 14.02
C LEU A 72 4.58 -3.84 12.71
N ILE A 73 3.63 -2.91 12.60
CA ILE A 73 2.92 -2.65 11.34
C ILE A 73 3.92 -2.16 10.28
N GLN A 74 4.76 -1.18 10.58
CA GLN A 74 5.80 -0.70 9.66
C GLN A 74 6.77 -1.81 9.23
N LEU A 75 7.18 -2.68 10.17
CA LEU A 75 8.00 -3.84 9.85
C LEU A 75 7.24 -4.84 8.98
N GLY A 76 5.95 -5.03 9.23
CA GLY A 76 5.07 -5.89 8.44
C GLY A 76 4.90 -5.38 7.00
N GLU A 77 4.72 -4.09 6.80
CA GLU A 77 4.68 -3.46 5.48
C GLU A 77 5.98 -3.72 4.70
N LEU A 78 7.12 -3.51 5.34
CA LEU A 78 8.43 -3.77 4.76
C LEU A 78 8.64 -5.26 4.43
N ALA A 79 8.22 -6.16 5.32
CA ALA A 79 8.30 -7.59 5.11
C ALA A 79 7.43 -8.04 3.92
N MET A 80 6.19 -7.54 3.83
CA MET A 80 5.26 -7.88 2.76
C MET A 80 5.62 -7.24 1.41
N ALA A 81 6.47 -6.22 1.38
CA ALA A 81 7.08 -5.69 0.16
C ALA A 81 8.15 -6.65 -0.42
N ASN A 82 8.68 -7.59 0.37
CA ASN A 82 9.59 -8.62 -0.11
C ASN A 82 8.79 -9.81 -0.66
N PRO A 83 8.89 -10.12 -1.98
CA PRO A 83 8.05 -11.14 -2.61
C PRO A 83 8.29 -12.55 -2.03
N THR A 84 9.51 -12.87 -1.61
CA THR A 84 9.84 -14.17 -1.00
C THR A 84 9.15 -14.32 0.36
N ILE A 85 9.20 -13.29 1.22
CA ILE A 85 8.53 -13.32 2.51
C ILE A 85 7.01 -13.39 2.32
N ALA A 86 6.46 -12.52 1.46
CA ALA A 86 5.03 -12.50 1.15
C ALA A 86 4.51 -13.84 0.61
N ASP A 87 5.32 -14.55 -0.19
CA ASP A 87 4.97 -15.88 -0.69
C ASP A 87 4.98 -16.94 0.43
N ILE A 88 5.94 -16.90 1.32
CA ILE A 88 6.05 -17.88 2.41
C ILE A 88 4.93 -17.70 3.42
N VAL A 89 4.67 -16.49 3.90
CA VAL A 89 3.73 -16.24 5.02
C VAL A 89 2.27 -16.51 4.69
N ARG A 90 1.92 -16.58 3.40
CA ARG A 90 0.57 -16.96 2.94
C ARG A 90 0.35 -18.46 2.86
N GLN A 91 1.40 -19.29 2.94
CA GLN A 91 1.29 -20.75 2.86
C GLN A 91 0.65 -21.27 4.13
N THR A 92 -0.38 -22.11 3.99
CA THR A 92 -1.07 -22.72 5.13
C THR A 92 -0.25 -23.86 5.74
N SER A 93 0.60 -24.50 4.94
CA SER A 93 1.53 -25.55 5.40
C SER A 93 2.68 -25.71 4.42
N VAL A 94 3.73 -26.41 4.86
CA VAL A 94 4.87 -26.80 4.03
C VAL A 94 5.39 -28.16 4.46
N THR A 95 5.87 -28.98 3.51
CA THR A 95 6.59 -30.23 3.83
C THR A 95 8.09 -29.96 3.81
N LEU A 96 8.75 -30.14 4.95
CA LEU A 96 10.18 -29.91 5.11
C LEU A 96 10.95 -31.24 5.34
N PRO A 97 12.13 -31.39 4.72
CA PRO A 97 12.98 -32.56 4.93
C PRO A 97 13.30 -32.76 6.42
N GLY A 98 12.98 -33.95 6.94
CA GLY A 98 13.23 -34.32 8.35
C GLY A 98 12.23 -33.75 9.36
N ALA A 99 11.41 -32.79 9.02
CA ALA A 99 10.34 -32.25 9.87
C ALA A 99 8.96 -32.77 9.47
N GLY A 100 8.78 -33.19 8.20
CA GLY A 100 7.46 -33.55 7.69
C GLY A 100 6.61 -32.33 7.37
N VAL A 101 5.29 -32.44 7.51
CA VAL A 101 4.34 -31.34 7.32
C VAL A 101 4.42 -30.39 8.51
N VAL A 102 4.60 -29.11 8.21
CA VAL A 102 4.61 -28.00 9.18
C VAL A 102 3.44 -27.09 8.84
N GLU A 103 2.48 -26.98 9.74
CA GLU A 103 1.30 -26.13 9.58
C GLU A 103 1.63 -24.68 9.96
N ASN A 104 0.96 -23.72 9.30
CA ASN A 104 1.09 -22.32 9.65
C ASN A 104 0.33 -22.04 10.95
N THR A 105 0.98 -21.35 11.87
CA THR A 105 0.42 -20.99 13.17
C THR A 105 -0.56 -19.83 13.14
N ASN A 106 -0.80 -19.24 11.96
CA ASN A 106 -1.77 -18.17 11.72
C ASN A 106 -3.10 -18.75 11.22
N ASP A 107 -4.01 -19.01 12.14
CA ASP A 107 -5.34 -19.58 11.86
C ASP A 107 -6.21 -18.66 10.96
N LEU A 108 -5.90 -17.33 10.93
CA LEU A 108 -6.63 -16.38 10.12
C LEU A 108 -6.36 -16.52 8.62
N LEU A 109 -5.38 -17.32 8.20
CA LEU A 109 -5.19 -17.64 6.77
C LEU A 109 -6.40 -18.36 6.14
N ALA A 110 -7.30 -18.92 6.96
CA ALA A 110 -8.58 -19.44 6.50
C ALA A 110 -9.60 -18.34 6.15
N ASP A 111 -9.41 -17.11 6.62
CA ASP A 111 -10.31 -16.01 6.39
C ASP A 111 -10.03 -15.37 5.02
N ALA A 112 -11.08 -14.99 4.29
CA ALA A 112 -10.95 -14.44 2.95
C ALA A 112 -10.09 -13.16 2.92
N GLY A 113 -9.09 -13.14 2.05
CA GLY A 113 -8.19 -12.02 1.82
C GLY A 113 -7.01 -11.95 2.80
N VAL A 114 -6.95 -12.74 3.87
CA VAL A 114 -5.79 -12.77 4.78
C VAL A 114 -4.60 -13.39 4.06
N VAL A 115 -3.43 -12.72 4.12
CA VAL A 115 -2.22 -13.05 3.38
C VAL A 115 -0.96 -13.22 4.25
N GLY A 116 -1.11 -13.22 5.56
CA GLY A 116 0.00 -13.39 6.52
C GLY A 116 -0.31 -12.64 7.82
N ILE A 117 0.62 -12.39 8.78
CA ILE A 117 2.10 -12.45 8.58
C ILE A 117 2.72 -13.39 9.60
N LYS A 118 2.63 -13.04 10.93
CA LYS A 118 3.39 -13.81 11.95
C LYS A 118 2.69 -13.81 13.30
N THR A 119 2.66 -14.97 13.89
CA THR A 119 2.17 -15.20 15.26
C THR A 119 3.32 -15.23 16.27
N GLY A 120 2.99 -14.95 17.52
CA GLY A 120 3.83 -15.18 18.69
C GLY A 120 3.02 -15.83 19.80
N SER A 121 3.60 -16.84 20.48
CA SER A 121 2.93 -17.55 21.60
C SER A 121 4.00 -17.96 22.60
N LEU A 122 4.16 -17.16 23.64
CA LEU A 122 5.02 -17.42 24.78
C LEU A 122 4.20 -17.29 26.07
N SER A 123 4.45 -16.24 26.86
CA SER A 123 3.65 -15.88 28.03
C SER A 123 2.30 -15.24 27.65
N ALA A 124 2.20 -14.72 26.43
CA ALA A 124 1.00 -14.14 25.85
C ALA A 124 0.92 -14.49 24.35
N TYR A 125 -0.21 -14.19 23.72
CA TYR A 125 -0.50 -14.51 22.33
C TYR A 125 -0.55 -13.24 21.51
N SER A 126 0.20 -13.20 20.41
CA SER A 126 0.33 -12.05 19.53
C SER A 126 0.17 -12.45 18.07
N LEU A 127 -0.32 -11.54 17.26
CA LEU A 127 -0.45 -11.69 15.80
C LEU A 127 -0.25 -10.34 15.11
N LEU A 128 0.69 -10.32 14.19
CA LEU A 128 0.76 -9.32 13.14
C LEU A 128 0.11 -9.92 11.90
N VAL A 129 -0.96 -9.30 11.39
CA VAL A 129 -1.77 -9.81 10.28
C VAL A 129 -1.85 -8.81 9.15
N ALA A 130 -1.91 -9.32 7.91
CA ALA A 130 -2.20 -8.55 6.71
C ALA A 130 -3.38 -9.16 5.96
N LYS A 131 -4.27 -8.29 5.45
CA LYS A 131 -5.44 -8.67 4.65
C LYS A 131 -5.54 -7.79 3.42
N ASP A 132 -5.69 -8.40 2.25
CA ASP A 132 -6.01 -7.72 1.01
C ASP A 132 -7.54 -7.59 0.86
N VAL A 133 -8.02 -6.38 0.61
CA VAL A 133 -9.43 -6.06 0.34
C VAL A 133 -9.54 -5.30 -0.98
N THR A 134 -10.56 -5.62 -1.77
CA THR A 134 -10.83 -4.93 -3.04
C THR A 134 -12.11 -4.11 -2.91
N ILE A 135 -12.00 -2.81 -3.15
CA ILE A 135 -13.09 -1.84 -3.10
C ILE A 135 -13.06 -1.06 -4.41
N ASP A 136 -14.15 -1.04 -5.15
CA ASP A 136 -14.27 -0.39 -6.47
C ASP A 136 -13.14 -0.76 -7.44
N GLY A 137 -12.73 -2.05 -7.44
CA GLY A 137 -11.67 -2.55 -8.30
C GLY A 137 -10.24 -2.22 -7.85
N VAL A 138 -10.06 -1.48 -6.76
CA VAL A 138 -8.76 -1.15 -6.17
C VAL A 138 -8.48 -2.08 -5.00
N THR A 139 -7.37 -2.80 -5.04
CA THR A 139 -6.93 -3.66 -3.94
C THR A 139 -6.01 -2.87 -3.01
N VAL A 140 -6.38 -2.81 -1.73
CA VAL A 140 -5.58 -2.25 -0.65
C VAL A 140 -5.24 -3.32 0.37
N ARG A 141 -4.06 -3.20 1.00
CA ARG A 141 -3.62 -4.10 2.05
C ARG A 141 -3.77 -3.44 3.41
N LEU A 142 -4.54 -4.09 4.27
CA LEU A 142 -4.76 -3.68 5.66
C LEU A 142 -3.80 -4.45 6.57
N TYR A 143 -3.26 -3.77 7.58
CA TYR A 143 -2.38 -4.36 8.59
C TYR A 143 -2.94 -4.14 9.98
N ALA A 144 -2.89 -5.17 10.82
CA ALA A 144 -3.28 -5.06 12.21
C ALA A 144 -2.31 -5.84 13.12
N ALA A 145 -2.10 -5.36 14.33
CA ALA A 145 -1.29 -6.00 15.35
C ALA A 145 -2.10 -6.20 16.63
N ALA A 146 -2.45 -7.46 16.93
CA ALA A 146 -3.05 -7.85 18.19
C ALA A 146 -1.95 -8.43 19.08
N LEU A 147 -1.63 -7.74 20.19
CA LEU A 147 -0.53 -8.10 21.08
C LEU A 147 -1.04 -8.47 22.48
N GLU A 148 -0.26 -9.28 23.20
CA GLU A 148 -0.44 -9.60 24.61
C GLU A 148 -1.83 -10.18 24.96
N GLN A 149 -2.41 -10.93 24.04
CA GLN A 149 -3.71 -11.57 24.26
C GLN A 149 -3.59 -12.80 25.19
N THR A 150 -4.67 -13.14 25.87
CA THR A 150 -4.70 -14.19 26.90
C THR A 150 -4.86 -15.61 26.34
N SER A 151 -5.25 -15.72 25.05
CA SER A 151 -5.41 -17.02 24.36
C SER A 151 -5.31 -16.86 22.86
N HIS A 152 -5.14 -17.98 22.13
CA HIS A 152 -5.25 -18.02 20.66
C HIS A 152 -6.58 -17.44 20.19
N ALA A 153 -7.70 -17.86 20.79
CA ALA A 153 -9.02 -17.41 20.41
C ALA A 153 -9.20 -15.89 20.58
N ASN A 154 -8.69 -15.31 21.67
CA ASN A 154 -8.76 -13.87 21.92
C ASN A 154 -7.85 -13.08 20.94
N ARG A 155 -6.67 -13.61 20.65
CA ARG A 155 -5.76 -13.06 19.64
C ARG A 155 -6.42 -12.96 18.26
N ASP A 156 -7.04 -14.06 17.85
CA ASP A 156 -7.69 -14.15 16.54
C ASP A 156 -8.95 -13.27 16.48
N ALA A 157 -9.75 -13.25 17.55
CA ALA A 157 -10.92 -12.39 17.65
C ALA A 157 -10.53 -10.89 17.61
N ALA A 158 -9.49 -10.50 18.35
CA ALA A 158 -8.99 -9.12 18.35
C ALA A 158 -8.47 -8.71 16.97
N ALA A 159 -7.70 -9.58 16.30
CA ALA A 159 -7.20 -9.31 14.97
C ALA A 159 -8.33 -9.18 13.92
N ARG A 160 -9.36 -10.05 13.97
CA ARG A 160 -10.54 -9.94 13.10
C ARG A 160 -11.33 -8.66 13.34
N ALA A 161 -11.52 -8.27 14.61
CA ALA A 161 -12.21 -7.03 14.96
C ALA A 161 -11.49 -5.80 14.38
N LEU A 162 -10.16 -5.71 14.57
CA LEU A 162 -9.34 -4.65 14.00
C LEU A 162 -9.44 -4.61 12.46
N LEU A 163 -9.30 -5.74 11.78
CA LEU A 163 -9.39 -5.80 10.31
C LEU A 163 -10.78 -5.42 9.81
N THR A 164 -11.84 -5.75 10.55
CA THR A 164 -13.22 -5.38 10.20
C THR A 164 -13.43 -3.88 10.33
N GLU A 165 -12.95 -3.28 11.40
CA GLU A 165 -13.01 -1.84 11.66
C GLU A 165 -12.20 -1.07 10.59
N LEU A 166 -10.95 -1.48 10.36
CA LEU A 166 -10.10 -0.90 9.32
C LEU A 166 -10.75 -0.98 7.92
N GLN A 167 -11.37 -2.11 7.59
CA GLN A 167 -12.04 -2.27 6.29
C GLN A 167 -13.27 -1.36 6.17
N ALA A 168 -14.01 -1.11 7.25
CA ALA A 168 -15.16 -0.21 7.25
C ALA A 168 -14.75 1.26 7.05
N ASP A 169 -13.55 1.64 7.45
CA ASP A 169 -13.00 3.00 7.30
C ASP A 169 -12.47 3.29 5.89
N VAL A 170 -12.25 2.26 5.07
CA VAL A 170 -11.86 2.44 3.66
C VAL A 170 -13.11 2.60 2.82
N VAL A 171 -13.36 3.80 2.34
CA VAL A 171 -14.55 4.14 1.56
C VAL A 171 -14.16 4.78 0.23
N ALA A 172 -14.93 4.45 -0.83
CA ALA A 172 -14.82 5.17 -2.08
C ALA A 172 -15.42 6.57 -1.95
N SER A 173 -14.64 7.58 -2.28
CA SER A 173 -15.03 8.99 -2.23
C SER A 173 -14.99 9.58 -3.63
N PRO A 174 -16.13 10.09 -4.17
CA PRO A 174 -16.13 10.81 -5.44
C PRO A 174 -15.32 12.10 -5.28
N ALA A 175 -14.35 12.31 -6.16
CA ALA A 175 -13.54 13.52 -6.21
C ALA A 175 -14.08 14.53 -7.22
N LEU A 176 -14.48 14.08 -8.41
CA LEU A 176 -15.12 14.86 -9.46
C LEU A 176 -16.10 13.98 -10.24
N THR A 177 -17.17 14.59 -10.74
CA THR A 177 -18.09 13.94 -11.68
C THR A 177 -17.77 14.35 -13.11
N SER A 178 -18.10 13.51 -14.06
CA SER A 178 -18.00 13.80 -15.50
C SER A 178 -18.73 15.10 -15.83
N GLY A 179 -18.12 15.93 -16.69
CA GLY A 179 -18.65 17.25 -17.05
C GLY A 179 -18.32 18.37 -16.05
N THR A 180 -17.63 18.07 -14.94
CA THR A 180 -17.21 19.13 -14.00
C THR A 180 -16.21 20.07 -14.67
N THR A 181 -16.48 21.39 -14.60
CA THR A 181 -15.57 22.42 -15.10
C THR A 181 -14.34 22.52 -14.20
N VAL A 182 -13.16 22.28 -14.76
CA VAL A 182 -11.86 22.41 -14.06
C VAL A 182 -11.14 23.71 -14.36
N ALA A 183 -11.44 24.35 -15.52
CA ALA A 183 -10.93 25.66 -15.89
C ALA A 183 -11.80 26.29 -16.97
N THR A 184 -11.58 27.57 -17.22
CA THR A 184 -12.12 28.30 -18.38
C THR A 184 -10.96 28.88 -19.17
N VAL A 185 -10.99 28.69 -20.47
CA VAL A 185 -10.00 29.26 -21.39
C VAL A 185 -10.61 30.38 -22.18
N THR A 186 -9.88 31.49 -22.29
CA THR A 186 -10.22 32.63 -23.14
C THR A 186 -9.08 32.87 -24.14
N THR A 187 -9.39 32.84 -25.42
CA THR A 187 -8.41 33.10 -26.47
C THR A 187 -8.10 34.60 -26.55
N VAL A 188 -7.01 34.97 -27.20
CA VAL A 188 -6.63 36.38 -27.43
C VAL A 188 -7.66 37.17 -28.29
N TRP A 189 -8.51 36.46 -29.02
CA TRP A 189 -9.62 37.09 -29.80
C TRP A 189 -10.97 37.05 -29.08
N GLY A 190 -10.99 36.67 -27.78
CA GLY A 190 -12.17 36.75 -26.94
C GLY A 190 -13.11 35.53 -26.99
N ALA A 191 -12.79 34.47 -27.73
CA ALA A 191 -13.57 33.24 -27.67
C ALA A 191 -13.29 32.53 -26.34
N THR A 192 -14.34 32.03 -25.69
CA THR A 192 -14.25 31.33 -24.40
C THR A 192 -14.86 29.93 -24.47
N THR A 193 -14.28 28.98 -23.75
CA THR A 193 -14.84 27.66 -23.52
C THR A 193 -14.45 27.15 -22.16
N SER A 194 -15.27 26.23 -21.58
CA SER A 194 -14.92 25.54 -20.36
C SER A 194 -14.13 24.29 -20.69
N LEU A 195 -13.16 23.97 -19.85
CA LEU A 195 -12.46 22.70 -19.81
C LEU A 195 -13.17 21.80 -18.79
N VAL A 196 -13.64 20.63 -19.23
CA VAL A 196 -14.45 19.74 -18.40
C VAL A 196 -13.83 18.36 -18.32
N THR A 197 -14.11 17.67 -17.23
CA THR A 197 -13.71 16.26 -17.05
C THR A 197 -14.52 15.37 -17.98
N SER A 198 -13.88 14.40 -18.65
CA SER A 198 -14.55 13.44 -19.54
C SER A 198 -15.04 12.18 -18.81
N GLY A 199 -14.80 12.04 -17.52
CA GLY A 199 -15.20 10.89 -16.71
C GLY A 199 -15.26 11.23 -15.24
N ASP A 200 -15.87 10.33 -14.47
CA ASP A 200 -15.88 10.41 -13.01
C ASP A 200 -14.51 10.05 -12.45
N LEU A 201 -14.10 10.75 -11.39
CA LEU A 201 -12.93 10.40 -10.59
C LEU A 201 -13.39 10.03 -9.19
N SER A 202 -13.01 8.82 -8.76
CA SER A 202 -13.20 8.34 -7.40
C SER A 202 -11.87 7.87 -6.85
N VAL A 203 -11.62 8.12 -5.58
CA VAL A 203 -10.45 7.62 -4.84
C VAL A 203 -10.91 6.94 -3.57
N LEU A 204 -10.09 6.02 -3.07
CA LEU A 204 -10.31 5.41 -1.77
C LEU A 204 -9.84 6.37 -0.68
N GLY A 205 -10.77 6.78 0.16
CA GLY A 205 -10.55 7.55 1.37
C GLY A 205 -10.23 6.63 2.56
N TRP A 206 -9.58 7.20 3.54
CA TRP A 206 -9.26 6.59 4.82
C TRP A 206 -9.54 7.59 5.92
N ASN A 207 -10.30 7.19 6.92
CA ASN A 207 -10.56 7.99 8.12
C ASN A 207 -10.94 9.46 7.83
N GLY A 208 -11.87 9.67 6.88
CA GLY A 208 -12.37 11.00 6.52
C GLY A 208 -11.39 11.88 5.73
N SER A 209 -10.35 11.27 5.12
CA SER A 209 -9.41 12.00 4.27
C SER A 209 -10.10 12.66 3.08
N ILE A 210 -9.69 13.89 2.74
CA ILE A 210 -10.21 14.65 1.61
C ILE A 210 -9.22 14.48 0.44
N PRO A 211 -9.68 14.06 -0.75
CA PRO A 211 -8.83 13.97 -1.94
C PRO A 211 -8.33 15.34 -2.39
N SER A 212 -7.11 15.42 -2.88
CA SER A 212 -6.61 16.59 -3.61
C SER A 212 -6.77 16.38 -5.10
N VAL A 213 -7.09 17.47 -5.82
CA VAL A 213 -7.27 17.44 -7.28
C VAL A 213 -6.27 18.38 -7.94
N ALA A 214 -5.61 17.88 -8.98
CA ALA A 214 -4.69 18.68 -9.82
C ALA A 214 -5.04 18.46 -11.30
N ALA A 215 -5.10 19.56 -12.07
CA ALA A 215 -5.31 19.51 -13.51
C ALA A 215 -4.09 20.05 -14.25
N GLN A 216 -3.72 19.37 -15.35
CA GLN A 216 -2.70 19.83 -16.29
C GLN A 216 -3.30 19.82 -17.69
N PHE A 217 -3.21 20.94 -18.39
CA PHE A 217 -3.77 21.08 -19.74
C PHE A 217 -2.95 22.04 -20.60
N ASP A 218 -2.97 21.75 -21.90
CA ASP A 218 -2.44 22.59 -22.97
C ASP A 218 -3.43 22.51 -24.14
N LEU A 219 -3.90 23.66 -24.61
CA LEU A 219 -4.83 23.73 -25.71
C LEU A 219 -4.25 23.21 -27.02
N GLY A 220 -2.97 23.49 -27.28
CA GLY A 220 -2.34 23.10 -28.55
C GLY A 220 -3.19 23.50 -29.76
N ALA A 221 -3.49 22.52 -30.61
CA ALA A 221 -4.32 22.66 -31.79
C ALA A 221 -5.83 22.37 -31.55
N ALA A 222 -6.23 22.05 -30.32
CA ALA A 222 -7.62 21.69 -29.98
C ALA A 222 -8.59 22.86 -30.26
N ARG A 223 -9.67 22.59 -30.96
CA ARG A 223 -10.69 23.60 -31.33
C ARG A 223 -12.11 23.07 -31.23
N ASP A 224 -12.34 21.79 -31.39
CA ASP A 224 -13.66 21.20 -31.41
C ASP A 224 -14.12 20.75 -29.99
N ALA A 225 -15.46 20.77 -29.81
CA ALA A 225 -16.03 20.20 -28.59
C ALA A 225 -15.62 18.74 -28.44
N GLY A 226 -15.16 18.34 -27.26
CA GLY A 226 -14.67 16.99 -26.98
C GLY A 226 -13.18 16.78 -27.25
N ASP A 227 -12.48 17.73 -27.87
CA ASP A 227 -11.02 17.66 -28.03
C ASP A 227 -10.35 17.52 -26.67
N THR A 228 -9.45 16.54 -26.55
CA THR A 228 -8.66 16.34 -25.32
C THR A 228 -7.55 17.37 -25.25
N VAL A 229 -7.49 18.09 -24.14
CA VAL A 229 -6.49 19.15 -23.88
C VAL A 229 -5.60 18.85 -22.68
N GLY A 230 -5.84 17.76 -21.98
CA GLY A 230 -5.02 17.41 -20.83
C GLY A 230 -5.62 16.32 -19.97
N THR A 231 -5.19 16.30 -18.72
CA THR A 231 -5.64 15.35 -17.70
C THR A 231 -5.91 16.06 -16.38
N VAL A 232 -6.83 15.49 -15.61
CA VAL A 232 -7.07 15.83 -14.20
C VAL A 232 -6.83 14.57 -13.36
N THR A 233 -6.12 14.73 -12.26
CA THR A 233 -5.78 13.65 -11.33
C THR A 233 -6.33 13.96 -9.96
N ALA A 234 -7.08 13.04 -9.39
CA ALA A 234 -7.47 13.03 -7.99
C ALA A 234 -6.50 12.13 -7.21
N ASN A 235 -5.91 12.65 -6.14
CA ASN A 235 -5.00 11.92 -5.27
C ASN A 235 -5.70 11.67 -3.94
N GLY A 236 -5.94 10.41 -3.62
CA GLY A 236 -6.38 9.94 -2.32
C GLY A 236 -5.21 9.36 -1.51
N PRO A 237 -5.43 9.00 -0.25
CA PRO A 237 -4.39 8.40 0.60
C PRO A 237 -4.01 6.98 0.17
N LEU A 238 -4.89 6.26 -0.53
CA LEU A 238 -4.71 4.85 -0.85
C LEU A 238 -4.56 4.59 -2.36
N ASN A 239 -5.04 5.49 -3.22
CA ASN A 239 -4.91 5.38 -4.67
C ASN A 239 -5.01 6.75 -5.36
N THR A 240 -4.75 6.76 -6.66
CA THR A 240 -4.98 7.90 -7.54
C THR A 240 -5.96 7.52 -8.65
N SER A 241 -6.74 8.51 -9.14
CA SER A 241 -7.66 8.36 -10.25
C SER A 241 -7.41 9.49 -11.26
N THR A 242 -7.47 9.19 -12.56
CA THR A 242 -7.17 10.17 -13.61
C THR A 242 -8.24 10.13 -14.71
N ALA A 243 -8.69 11.31 -15.15
CA ALA A 243 -9.56 11.45 -16.30
C ALA A 243 -8.99 12.47 -17.30
N LYS A 244 -9.46 12.39 -18.54
CA LYS A 244 -9.12 13.38 -19.56
C LYS A 244 -9.87 14.69 -19.27
N VAL A 245 -9.26 15.81 -19.69
CA VAL A 245 -9.89 17.12 -19.74
C VAL A 245 -10.17 17.45 -21.20
N THR A 246 -11.40 17.85 -21.49
CA THR A 246 -11.86 18.13 -22.85
C THR A 246 -12.50 19.50 -22.95
N LEU A 247 -12.57 20.05 -24.18
CA LEU A 247 -13.34 21.26 -24.46
C LEU A 247 -14.84 20.95 -24.35
N SER A 248 -15.59 21.79 -23.62
CA SER A 248 -17.05 21.66 -23.49
C SER A 248 -17.81 22.14 -24.71
N ALA A 249 -17.22 23.09 -25.44
CA ALA A 249 -17.75 23.70 -26.67
C ALA A 249 -16.61 24.09 -27.61
N PRO A 250 -16.87 24.23 -28.93
CA PRO A 250 -15.83 24.59 -29.88
C PRO A 250 -15.32 26.01 -29.63
N LEU A 251 -14.02 26.22 -29.81
CA LEU A 251 -13.38 27.52 -29.82
C LEU A 251 -13.47 28.09 -31.24
N VAL A 252 -14.42 29.01 -31.46
CA VAL A 252 -14.61 29.66 -32.75
C VAL A 252 -13.36 30.45 -33.13
N ASP A 253 -12.90 30.29 -34.36
CA ASP A 253 -11.77 30.98 -34.91
C ASP A 253 -12.00 32.51 -34.97
N PRO A 254 -10.95 33.34 -34.92
CA PRO A 254 -11.09 34.78 -35.03
C PRO A 254 -11.63 35.17 -36.41
N SER A 255 -12.52 36.19 -36.43
CA SER A 255 -13.08 36.70 -37.66
C SER A 255 -12.00 37.21 -38.63
N PRO A 256 -12.26 37.26 -39.99
CA PRO A 256 -11.31 37.79 -40.93
C PRO A 256 -10.89 39.23 -40.62
N TRP A 257 -11.82 40.05 -40.08
CA TRP A 257 -11.54 41.41 -39.66
C TRP A 257 -10.58 41.48 -38.48
N TRP A 258 -10.78 40.62 -37.48
CA TRP A 258 -9.89 40.55 -36.32
C TRP A 258 -8.48 40.15 -36.76
N ARG A 259 -8.35 39.16 -37.66
CA ARG A 259 -7.06 38.70 -38.21
C ARG A 259 -6.29 39.80 -38.93
N LEU A 260 -7.01 40.65 -39.70
CA LEU A 260 -6.42 41.77 -40.41
C LEU A 260 -5.92 42.88 -39.48
N THR A 261 -6.65 43.14 -38.41
CA THR A 261 -6.35 44.22 -37.46
C THR A 261 -5.38 43.86 -36.36
N HIS A 262 -5.13 42.53 -36.13
CA HIS A 262 -4.28 42.03 -35.06
C HIS A 262 -3.23 40.99 -35.51
N PRO A 263 -2.44 41.31 -36.61
CA PRO A 263 -1.54 40.29 -37.19
C PRO A 263 -0.43 39.83 -36.23
N LEU A 264 0.05 40.70 -35.35
CA LEU A 264 1.11 40.37 -34.39
C LEU A 264 0.60 39.45 -33.27
N GLN A 265 -0.66 39.54 -32.90
CA GLN A 265 -1.26 38.64 -31.87
C GLN A 265 -1.48 37.24 -32.41
N LEU A 266 -1.72 37.05 -33.71
CA LEU A 266 -1.80 35.74 -34.35
C LEU A 266 -0.45 35.00 -34.35
N LEU A 267 0.65 35.73 -34.46
CA LEU A 267 2.00 35.15 -34.47
C LEU A 267 2.47 34.71 -33.08
N GLY A 268 1.90 35.29 -32.00
CA GLY A 268 2.20 34.96 -30.63
C GLY A 268 1.20 33.98 -29.98
N ALA A 269 0.10 33.65 -30.64
CA ALA A 269 -0.96 32.78 -30.14
C ALA A 269 -0.68 31.32 -30.51
N ARG A 270 0.45 30.74 -30.03
CA ARG A 270 0.76 29.31 -30.08
C ARG A 270 0.66 28.68 -28.71
#